data_624ad8305b7b86f44e1923b88449e8d1
#
_entry.id   624ad8305b7b86f44e1923b88449e8d1
#
_cell.length_a   1.000
_cell.length_b   1.000
_cell.length_c   1.000
_cell.angle_alpha   90.00
_cell.angle_beta   90.00
_cell.angle_gamma   90.00
#
_symmetry.space_group_name_H-M   'P 1'
#
loop_
_entity.id
_entity.type
_entity.pdbx_description
1 polymer ?
#
loop_
_entity_poly.entity_id
_entity_poly.type
_entity_poly.pdbx_seq_one_letter_code
_entity_poly.pdbx_strand_id
1 'polypeptide(L)'
;MGLRPNEISALIKEQIKHYDDIIEQKDVGTVVTVGDGVSVIHGLDNAMLGELLLFPNDVYGMVMNLDEDSVGAVLLGSESTIKEGDEVKRTGRIIEVPVGDEMLGRVVNPLGQAIDGQGEINTGKTKPIERVASGVMTRKSVDQPLQTGITSIDAIIPIGRGQRELIIGDRQTGKTAIAIDTILNQKGQNIYCVYVAIGQKNSTVAQVVEKLRQGGAMDYTCVVSAGASELAPIQYIAPYAGCAIAEHWLDEGKDVLIVYDDLSKHAVAYRTMSLLLKRPPGREAYPGDVFYLHSRLLERACRLNEENGGGSITALPIIETQAGDISAYIPTNVISITDGQIFLQQELFNSGFRPAVDTGLSVSRVGSTAQIKAMKQVSGSLKLELAQYAEMQAFAQFGSDLDAATKATLDHGAKVREVLKQAQYSPRSVPTQVITLFALKYGYTKQIAVEKVKEFMDGLVENIQMSHLEFITEIETQKVISNELEAKMKEATGAYVDQFLKTQGAN
;
A
#
# COMPACT_ATOMS: atom_id res chain seq x y z
N MET A 1 35.24 -53.89 -43.40
CA MET A 1 35.25 -52.80 -44.35
C MET A 1 35.34 -51.53 -43.56
N GLY A 2 36.46 -50.80 -43.59
CA GLY A 2 36.64 -49.55 -42.90
C GLY A 2 36.04 -48.41 -43.71
N LEU A 3 35.26 -47.55 -43.07
CA LEU A 3 34.73 -46.33 -43.64
C LEU A 3 35.87 -45.44 -44.21
N ARG A 4 35.69 -44.94 -45.40
CA ARG A 4 36.71 -44.06 -46.03
C ARG A 4 36.69 -42.67 -45.36
N PRO A 5 37.82 -41.96 -45.27
CA PRO A 5 37.91 -40.66 -44.59
C PRO A 5 36.87 -39.60 -45.04
N ASN A 6 36.44 -39.67 -46.28
CA ASN A 6 35.41 -38.80 -46.86
C ASN A 6 33.98 -39.15 -46.36
N GLU A 7 33.68 -40.41 -46.05
CA GLU A 7 32.41 -40.86 -45.48
C GLU A 7 32.30 -40.50 -43.99
N ILE A 8 33.39 -40.54 -43.28
CA ILE A 8 33.48 -40.08 -41.88
C ILE A 8 33.28 -38.57 -41.81
N SER A 9 33.88 -37.80 -42.75
CA SER A 9 33.71 -36.36 -42.82
C SER A 9 32.29 -35.94 -43.21
N ALA A 10 31.62 -36.72 -44.06
CA ALA A 10 30.21 -36.47 -44.40
C ALA A 10 29.27 -36.77 -43.22
N LEU A 11 29.49 -37.86 -42.49
CA LEU A 11 28.75 -38.25 -41.30
C LEU A 11 28.91 -37.22 -40.14
N ILE A 12 30.12 -36.70 -39.95
CA ILE A 12 30.41 -35.67 -38.96
C ILE A 12 29.70 -34.34 -39.34
N LYS A 13 29.74 -33.95 -40.63
CA LYS A 13 29.01 -32.77 -41.08
C LYS A 13 27.50 -32.90 -40.97
N GLU A 14 26.97 -34.08 -41.19
CA GLU A 14 25.52 -34.36 -41.02
C GLU A 14 25.12 -34.38 -39.54
N GLN A 15 25.95 -34.93 -38.64
CA GLN A 15 25.77 -34.86 -37.22
C GLN A 15 25.90 -33.42 -36.64
N ILE A 16 26.81 -32.61 -37.15
CA ILE A 16 26.95 -31.21 -36.76
C ILE A 16 25.70 -30.41 -37.22
N LYS A 17 25.21 -30.65 -38.41
CA LYS A 17 23.98 -30.02 -38.89
C LYS A 17 22.75 -30.40 -38.05
N HIS A 18 22.61 -31.67 -37.70
CA HIS A 18 21.58 -32.11 -36.76
C HIS A 18 21.78 -31.58 -35.33
N TYR A 19 23.02 -31.28 -34.95
CA TYR A 19 23.32 -30.67 -33.64
C TYR A 19 22.92 -29.20 -33.60
N ASP A 20 23.13 -28.46 -34.65
CA ASP A 20 22.65 -27.07 -34.81
C ASP A 20 21.12 -27.01 -34.86
N ASP A 21 20.46 -27.95 -35.59
CA ASP A 21 18.99 -28.09 -35.62
C ASP A 21 18.41 -28.43 -34.23
N ILE A 22 19.11 -29.25 -33.43
CA ILE A 22 18.70 -29.60 -32.05
C ILE A 22 18.86 -28.38 -31.10
N ILE A 23 19.87 -27.57 -31.28
CA ILE A 23 20.05 -26.33 -30.48
C ILE A 23 18.99 -25.29 -30.84
N GLU A 24 18.66 -25.11 -32.12
CA GLU A 24 17.56 -24.24 -32.56
C GLU A 24 16.18 -24.72 -32.05
N GLN A 25 15.93 -26.02 -32.04
CA GLN A 25 14.67 -26.59 -31.50
C GLN A 25 14.49 -26.41 -30.00
N LYS A 26 15.55 -26.26 -29.21
CA LYS A 26 15.47 -26.07 -27.74
C LYS A 26 14.99 -24.67 -27.34
N ASP A 27 15.11 -23.68 -28.20
CA ASP A 27 14.73 -22.29 -27.94
C ASP A 27 13.43 -21.89 -28.65
N VAL A 28 12.80 -22.84 -29.35
CA VAL A 28 11.52 -22.68 -30.05
C VAL A 28 10.55 -23.75 -29.56
N GLY A 29 9.32 -23.36 -29.29
CA GLY A 29 8.24 -24.26 -28.91
C GLY A 29 7.02 -24.06 -29.78
N THR A 30 6.03 -24.94 -29.61
CA THR A 30 4.77 -24.91 -30.33
C THR A 30 3.61 -24.81 -29.35
N VAL A 31 2.66 -23.91 -29.60
CA VAL A 31 1.42 -23.78 -28.84
C VAL A 31 0.59 -25.06 -28.95
N VAL A 32 0.35 -25.72 -27.82
CA VAL A 32 -0.53 -26.90 -27.73
C VAL A 32 -1.97 -26.47 -27.46
N THR A 33 -2.15 -25.53 -26.51
CA THR A 33 -3.46 -24.96 -26.20
C THR A 33 -3.30 -23.47 -25.83
N VAL A 34 -4.31 -22.68 -26.14
CA VAL A 34 -4.40 -21.28 -25.74
C VAL A 34 -5.85 -20.94 -25.42
N GLY A 35 -6.05 -20.18 -24.33
CA GLY A 35 -7.38 -19.70 -23.90
C GLY A 35 -7.34 -19.06 -22.52
N ASP A 36 -8.23 -18.11 -22.29
CA ASP A 36 -8.39 -17.38 -21.02
C ASP A 36 -7.11 -16.72 -20.50
N GLY A 37 -6.22 -16.29 -21.41
CA GLY A 37 -4.94 -15.65 -21.06
C GLY A 37 -3.84 -16.63 -20.66
N VAL A 38 -4.00 -17.93 -20.91
CA VAL A 38 -3.02 -18.98 -20.61
C VAL A 38 -2.70 -19.78 -21.87
N SER A 39 -1.43 -20.16 -22.03
CA SER A 39 -0.98 -21.03 -23.10
C SER A 39 -0.12 -22.17 -22.55
N VAL A 40 -0.34 -23.38 -23.09
CA VAL A 40 0.54 -24.54 -22.88
C VAL A 40 1.35 -24.73 -24.15
N ILE A 41 2.67 -24.84 -24.00
CA ILE A 41 3.64 -24.86 -25.09
C ILE A 41 4.44 -26.14 -24.96
N HIS A 42 4.60 -26.87 -26.05
CA HIS A 42 5.49 -28.04 -26.14
C HIS A 42 6.86 -27.63 -26.63
N GLY A 43 7.91 -28.21 -26.10
CA GLY A 43 9.29 -27.78 -26.35
C GLY A 43 9.71 -26.67 -25.36
N LEU A 44 10.69 -25.85 -25.74
CA LEU A 44 11.31 -24.83 -24.88
C LEU A 44 12.04 -25.42 -23.66
N ASP A 45 12.77 -26.53 -23.87
CA ASP A 45 13.44 -27.29 -22.79
C ASP A 45 14.37 -26.45 -21.90
N ASN A 46 14.86 -25.32 -22.39
CA ASN A 46 15.74 -24.42 -21.65
C ASN A 46 14.99 -23.21 -21.02
N ALA A 47 13.64 -23.16 -21.10
CA ALA A 47 12.89 -22.05 -20.55
C ALA A 47 13.06 -21.92 -19.04
N MET A 48 13.11 -20.69 -18.54
CA MET A 48 13.24 -20.41 -17.11
C MET A 48 11.91 -19.86 -16.56
N LEU A 49 11.64 -20.12 -15.30
CA LEU A 49 10.48 -19.55 -14.61
C LEU A 49 10.57 -18.02 -14.60
N GLY A 50 9.48 -17.35 -14.99
CA GLY A 50 9.45 -15.88 -15.12
C GLY A 50 10.05 -15.34 -16.42
N GLU A 51 10.58 -16.19 -17.29
CA GLU A 51 11.09 -15.77 -18.60
C GLU A 51 9.98 -15.26 -19.51
N LEU A 52 10.26 -14.22 -20.28
CA LEU A 52 9.39 -13.76 -21.35
C LEU A 52 9.53 -14.63 -22.57
N LEU A 53 8.40 -15.05 -23.11
CA LEU A 53 8.26 -15.74 -24.39
C LEU A 53 7.64 -14.81 -25.41
N LEU A 54 8.08 -14.91 -26.66
CA LEU A 54 7.54 -14.15 -27.77
C LEU A 54 6.63 -15.05 -28.61
N PHE A 55 5.35 -14.71 -28.63
CA PHE A 55 4.31 -15.31 -29.48
C PHE A 55 4.17 -14.54 -30.78
N PRO A 56 3.42 -15.05 -31.78
CA PRO A 56 3.09 -14.32 -32.99
C PRO A 56 2.45 -12.95 -32.69
N ASN A 57 2.66 -12.01 -33.64
CA ASN A 57 2.15 -10.64 -33.56
C ASN A 57 2.65 -9.84 -32.35
N ASP A 58 3.88 -10.09 -31.92
CA ASP A 58 4.55 -9.40 -30.82
C ASP A 58 3.81 -9.48 -29.48
N VAL A 59 3.01 -10.55 -29.27
CA VAL A 59 2.41 -10.84 -27.98
C VAL A 59 3.46 -11.50 -27.10
N TYR A 60 3.61 -10.99 -25.88
CA TYR A 60 4.51 -11.58 -24.88
C TYR A 60 3.72 -12.47 -23.94
N GLY A 61 4.36 -13.54 -23.47
CA GLY A 61 3.88 -14.38 -22.37
C GLY A 61 4.96 -14.55 -21.33
N MET A 62 4.58 -14.88 -20.12
CA MET A 62 5.51 -15.14 -19.01
C MET A 62 5.40 -16.61 -18.59
N VAL A 63 6.53 -17.28 -18.49
CA VAL A 63 6.61 -18.68 -18.03
C VAL A 63 6.20 -18.78 -16.55
N MET A 64 5.20 -19.64 -16.28
CA MET A 64 4.67 -19.86 -14.92
C MET A 64 4.78 -21.31 -14.46
N ASN A 65 4.75 -22.29 -15.37
CA ASN A 65 4.95 -23.70 -15.08
C ASN A 65 6.02 -24.28 -15.97
N LEU A 66 6.84 -25.15 -15.39
CA LEU A 66 7.84 -25.96 -16.10
C LEU A 66 7.51 -27.43 -15.80
N ASP A 67 6.87 -28.11 -16.73
CA ASP A 67 6.57 -29.52 -16.66
C ASP A 67 7.56 -30.30 -17.54
N GLU A 68 7.61 -31.63 -17.43
CA GLU A 68 8.59 -32.46 -18.13
C GLU A 68 8.56 -32.29 -19.65
N ASP A 69 7.35 -32.20 -20.24
CA ASP A 69 7.14 -32.11 -21.70
C ASP A 69 6.49 -30.79 -22.15
N SER A 70 6.23 -29.87 -21.24
CA SER A 70 5.51 -28.63 -21.57
C SER A 70 5.84 -27.45 -20.68
N VAL A 71 5.64 -26.27 -21.22
CA VAL A 71 5.78 -25.01 -20.51
C VAL A 71 4.41 -24.32 -20.44
N GLY A 72 3.95 -24.01 -19.23
CA GLY A 72 2.76 -23.21 -19.01
C GLY A 72 3.12 -21.74 -18.95
N ALA A 73 2.57 -20.92 -19.84
CA ALA A 73 2.79 -19.49 -19.88
C ALA A 73 1.48 -18.71 -19.72
N VAL A 74 1.55 -17.53 -19.12
CA VAL A 74 0.45 -16.57 -19.05
C VAL A 74 0.70 -15.43 -20.03
N LEU A 75 -0.34 -15.05 -20.77
CA LEU A 75 -0.23 -14.04 -21.82
C LEU A 75 -0.32 -12.62 -21.23
N LEU A 76 0.54 -11.74 -21.67
CA LEU A 76 0.58 -10.33 -21.27
C LEU A 76 -0.06 -9.41 -22.32
N GLY A 77 -0.85 -9.99 -23.22
CA GLY A 77 -1.55 -9.30 -24.31
C GLY A 77 -2.75 -10.11 -24.80
N SER A 78 -3.40 -9.63 -25.86
CA SER A 78 -4.58 -10.30 -26.43
C SER A 78 -4.24 -11.67 -27.02
N GLU A 79 -4.97 -12.68 -26.61
CA GLU A 79 -4.87 -14.05 -27.15
C GLU A 79 -5.54 -14.24 -28.51
N SER A 80 -6.34 -13.26 -28.97
CA SER A 80 -7.19 -13.38 -30.16
C SER A 80 -6.44 -13.71 -31.46
N THR A 81 -5.14 -13.46 -31.48
CA THR A 81 -4.27 -13.67 -32.64
C THR A 81 -3.41 -14.93 -32.54
N ILE A 82 -3.45 -15.64 -31.42
CA ILE A 82 -2.63 -16.83 -31.14
C ILE A 82 -3.49 -18.07 -31.39
N LYS A 83 -2.91 -19.09 -32.07
CA LYS A 83 -3.58 -20.34 -32.41
C LYS A 83 -2.74 -21.54 -31.96
N GLU A 84 -3.41 -22.68 -31.81
CA GLU A 84 -2.74 -23.96 -31.64
C GLU A 84 -1.87 -24.26 -32.87
N GLY A 85 -0.65 -24.71 -32.64
CA GLY A 85 0.37 -24.94 -33.66
C GLY A 85 1.27 -23.73 -33.96
N ASP A 86 1.00 -22.58 -33.39
CA ASP A 86 1.86 -21.40 -33.55
C ASP A 86 3.23 -21.58 -32.88
N GLU A 87 4.25 -20.97 -33.48
CA GLU A 87 5.62 -20.98 -32.99
C GLU A 87 5.81 -19.94 -31.86
N VAL A 88 6.48 -20.35 -30.80
CA VAL A 88 6.82 -19.48 -29.65
C VAL A 88 8.31 -19.50 -29.45
N LYS A 89 8.91 -18.33 -29.23
CA LYS A 89 10.36 -18.18 -29.04
C LYS A 89 10.69 -17.73 -27.64
N ARG A 90 11.77 -18.27 -27.11
CA ARG A 90 12.39 -17.74 -25.89
C ARG A 90 13.01 -16.39 -26.17
N THR A 91 12.96 -15.51 -25.19
CA THR A 91 13.66 -14.22 -25.27
C THR A 91 14.95 -14.21 -24.45
N GLY A 92 15.14 -15.18 -23.54
CA GLY A 92 16.25 -15.19 -22.58
C GLY A 92 16.17 -14.04 -21.55
N ARG A 93 15.06 -13.33 -21.49
CA ARG A 93 14.87 -12.15 -20.64
C ARG A 93 13.72 -12.38 -19.65
N ILE A 94 13.87 -11.88 -18.45
CA ILE A 94 12.79 -11.80 -17.47
C ILE A 94 11.99 -10.51 -17.71
N ILE A 95 10.77 -10.47 -17.17
CA ILE A 95 9.91 -9.30 -17.29
C ILE A 95 10.49 -8.11 -16.51
N GLU A 96 10.55 -6.96 -17.18
CA GLU A 96 11.07 -5.69 -16.66
C GLU A 96 10.06 -4.57 -16.84
N VAL A 97 10.20 -3.52 -16.02
CA VAL A 97 9.41 -2.30 -16.11
C VAL A 97 10.34 -1.09 -16.23
N PRO A 98 10.01 -0.06 -17.04
CA PRO A 98 10.76 1.19 -17.06
C PRO A 98 10.69 1.88 -15.70
N VAL A 99 11.79 2.48 -15.28
CA VAL A 99 11.92 3.16 -13.98
C VAL A 99 12.70 4.48 -14.14
N GLY A 100 12.35 5.48 -13.34
CA GLY A 100 12.99 6.80 -13.36
C GLY A 100 12.05 7.88 -12.85
N ASP A 101 12.58 9.10 -12.70
CA ASP A 101 11.79 10.26 -12.28
C ASP A 101 10.74 10.67 -13.33
N GLU A 102 10.94 10.25 -14.60
CA GLU A 102 9.99 10.45 -15.70
C GLU A 102 8.65 9.70 -15.47
N MET A 103 8.63 8.76 -14.54
CA MET A 103 7.41 8.05 -14.12
C MET A 103 6.53 8.89 -13.18
N LEU A 104 7.07 9.96 -12.58
CA LEU A 104 6.31 10.84 -11.70
C LEU A 104 5.27 11.64 -12.50
N GLY A 105 4.09 11.80 -11.93
CA GLY A 105 2.98 12.48 -12.59
C GLY A 105 2.20 11.61 -13.58
N ARG A 106 2.68 10.39 -13.85
CA ARG A 106 2.16 9.53 -14.91
C ARG A 106 1.24 8.42 -14.39
N VAL A 107 0.34 8.00 -15.26
CA VAL A 107 -0.49 6.82 -15.07
C VAL A 107 -0.07 5.78 -16.10
N VAL A 108 0.39 4.63 -15.64
CA VAL A 108 0.95 3.57 -16.47
C VAL A 108 0.24 2.23 -16.23
N ASN A 109 0.32 1.35 -17.22
CA ASN A 109 -0.04 -0.05 -17.01
C ASN A 109 1.12 -0.83 -16.35
N PRO A 110 0.95 -2.09 -15.93
CA PRO A 110 2.00 -2.88 -15.29
C PRO A 110 3.24 -3.17 -16.16
N LEU A 111 3.16 -2.94 -17.46
CA LEU A 111 4.31 -3.01 -18.38
C LEU A 111 5.05 -1.67 -18.51
N GLY A 112 4.62 -0.63 -17.77
CA GLY A 112 5.20 0.70 -17.79
C GLY A 112 4.78 1.57 -18.97
N GLN A 113 3.80 1.13 -19.75
CA GLN A 113 3.26 1.92 -20.86
C GLN A 113 2.30 2.98 -20.34
N ALA A 114 2.43 4.21 -20.83
CA ALA A 114 1.54 5.31 -20.46
C ALA A 114 0.11 5.09 -20.94
N ILE A 115 -0.86 5.27 -20.03
CA ILE A 115 -2.30 5.16 -20.31
C ILE A 115 -3.06 6.46 -20.02
N ASP A 116 -2.32 7.54 -19.71
CA ASP A 116 -2.84 8.86 -19.33
C ASP A 116 -3.01 9.83 -20.52
N GLY A 117 -2.66 9.39 -21.74
CA GLY A 117 -2.74 10.21 -22.94
C GLY A 117 -1.68 11.32 -23.05
N GLN A 118 -0.65 11.31 -22.18
CA GLN A 118 0.40 12.35 -22.18
C GLN A 118 1.64 11.96 -23.00
N GLY A 119 1.53 10.97 -23.88
CA GLY A 119 2.63 10.47 -24.70
C GLY A 119 3.47 9.39 -24.02
N GLU A 120 4.42 8.84 -24.78
CA GLU A 120 5.31 7.77 -24.32
C GLU A 120 6.27 8.27 -23.23
N ILE A 121 6.65 7.34 -22.34
CA ILE A 121 7.64 7.58 -21.29
C ILE A 121 8.95 6.94 -21.70
N ASN A 122 10.02 7.72 -21.77
CA ASN A 122 11.35 7.23 -22.08
C ASN A 122 12.30 7.48 -20.92
N THR A 123 12.47 6.46 -20.08
CA THR A 123 13.32 6.54 -18.89
C THR A 123 14.77 6.13 -19.16
N GLY A 124 15.04 5.42 -20.26
CA GLY A 124 16.36 4.83 -20.55
C GLY A 124 16.85 3.78 -19.55
N LYS A 125 16.06 3.49 -18.50
CA LYS A 125 16.38 2.49 -17.46
C LYS A 125 15.21 1.54 -17.28
N THR A 126 15.51 0.26 -17.00
CA THR A 126 14.53 -0.77 -16.64
C THR A 126 14.96 -1.50 -15.37
N LYS A 127 13.99 -2.11 -14.67
CA LYS A 127 14.25 -3.03 -13.56
C LYS A 127 13.37 -4.27 -13.69
N PRO A 128 13.91 -5.45 -13.34
CA PRO A 128 13.09 -6.65 -13.19
C PRO A 128 11.97 -6.43 -12.19
N ILE A 129 10.75 -6.89 -12.52
CA ILE A 129 9.62 -6.78 -11.58
C ILE A 129 9.76 -7.75 -10.40
N GLU A 130 10.44 -8.88 -10.58
CA GLU A 130 10.77 -9.83 -9.52
C GLU A 130 12.20 -9.59 -9.03
N ARG A 131 12.34 -9.39 -7.72
CA ARG A 131 13.63 -9.19 -7.03
C ARG A 131 13.57 -9.85 -5.66
N VAL A 132 14.68 -10.42 -5.25
CA VAL A 132 14.83 -10.91 -3.88
C VAL A 132 14.88 -9.71 -2.92
N ALA A 133 14.11 -9.79 -1.85
CA ALA A 133 14.08 -8.75 -0.83
C ALA A 133 15.46 -8.54 -0.18
N SER A 134 15.73 -7.32 0.24
CA SER A 134 16.97 -6.94 0.94
C SER A 134 17.19 -7.79 2.19
N GLY A 135 18.41 -8.27 2.38
CA GLY A 135 18.77 -9.14 3.51
C GLY A 135 18.74 -8.42 4.87
N VAL A 136 18.78 -9.20 5.96
CA VAL A 136 18.70 -8.66 7.33
C VAL A 136 19.83 -7.67 7.63
N MET A 137 21.05 -7.93 7.15
CA MET A 137 22.23 -7.10 7.43
C MET A 137 22.20 -5.74 6.72
N THR A 138 21.39 -5.57 5.69
CA THR A 138 21.25 -4.31 4.94
C THR A 138 20.16 -3.40 5.51
N ARG A 139 19.36 -3.91 6.45
CA ARG A 139 18.20 -3.19 7.02
C ARG A 139 18.58 -2.42 8.28
N LYS A 140 17.86 -1.34 8.52
CA LYS A 140 17.86 -0.55 9.75
C LYS A 140 16.49 -0.64 10.42
N SER A 141 16.45 -0.55 11.73
CA SER A 141 15.19 -0.48 12.49
C SER A 141 14.38 0.77 12.09
N VAL A 142 13.06 0.61 12.04
CA VAL A 142 12.13 1.70 11.74
C VAL A 142 12.03 2.64 12.94
N ASP A 143 12.48 3.88 12.80
CA ASP A 143 12.56 4.89 13.85
C ASP A 143 12.13 6.30 13.40
N GLN A 144 11.74 6.47 12.15
CA GLN A 144 11.25 7.73 11.61
C GLN A 144 9.76 7.63 11.26
N PRO A 145 8.92 8.63 11.65
CA PRO A 145 7.52 8.61 11.32
C PRO A 145 7.27 8.81 9.82
N LEU A 146 6.28 8.08 9.30
CA LEU A 146 5.56 8.43 8.08
C LEU A 146 4.23 9.04 8.53
N GLN A 147 4.08 10.34 8.37
CA GLN A 147 2.88 11.05 8.80
C GLN A 147 1.76 10.83 7.80
N THR A 148 0.64 10.29 8.25
CA THR A 148 -0.54 10.06 7.39
C THR A 148 -1.40 11.31 7.26
N GLY A 149 -1.28 12.25 8.18
CA GLY A 149 -2.16 13.40 8.30
C GLY A 149 -3.53 13.05 8.89
N ILE A 150 -3.72 11.81 9.34
CA ILE A 150 -4.95 11.32 9.96
C ILE A 150 -4.72 11.18 11.46
N THR A 151 -5.36 12.01 12.25
CA THR A 151 -5.11 12.14 13.69
C THR A 151 -5.28 10.81 14.44
N SER A 152 -6.29 10.01 14.12
CA SER A 152 -6.51 8.70 14.76
C SER A 152 -5.39 7.70 14.47
N ILE A 153 -4.77 7.77 13.29
CA ILE A 153 -3.66 6.88 12.90
C ILE A 153 -2.36 7.40 13.51
N ASP A 154 -1.99 8.65 13.24
CA ASP A 154 -0.71 9.22 13.68
C ASP A 154 -0.56 9.22 15.20
N ALA A 155 -1.67 9.37 15.94
CA ALA A 155 -1.68 9.38 17.40
C ALA A 155 -1.70 7.98 18.06
N ILE A 156 -2.41 7.00 17.46
CA ILE A 156 -2.73 5.72 18.12
C ILE A 156 -2.06 4.53 17.42
N ILE A 157 -1.92 4.57 16.10
CA ILE A 157 -1.40 3.48 15.26
C ILE A 157 -0.31 4.06 14.34
N PRO A 158 0.77 4.63 14.89
CA PRO A 158 1.76 5.35 14.10
C PRO A 158 2.48 4.44 13.13
N ILE A 159 2.71 4.95 11.93
CA ILE A 159 3.42 4.27 10.85
C ILE A 159 4.82 4.85 10.73
N GLY A 160 5.81 3.99 10.59
CA GLY A 160 7.20 4.40 10.35
C GLY A 160 7.65 4.19 8.91
N ARG A 161 8.65 4.95 8.49
CA ARG A 161 9.28 4.80 7.16
C ARG A 161 9.99 3.46 7.07
N GLY A 162 9.55 2.62 6.12
CA GLY A 162 10.02 1.25 5.96
C GLY A 162 9.11 0.19 6.57
N GLN A 163 7.99 0.58 7.19
CA GLN A 163 7.00 -0.32 7.77
C GLN A 163 6.00 -0.82 6.73
N ARG A 164 5.45 -2.00 6.97
CA ARG A 164 4.31 -2.56 6.25
C ARG A 164 3.08 -2.49 7.14
N GLU A 165 2.16 -1.60 6.85
CA GLU A 165 0.93 -1.43 7.64
C GLU A 165 -0.29 -1.75 6.79
N LEU A 166 -1.01 -2.80 7.16
CA LEU A 166 -2.20 -3.26 6.45
C LEU A 166 -3.39 -2.33 6.71
N ILE A 167 -4.12 -1.94 5.66
CA ILE A 167 -5.43 -1.31 5.76
C ILE A 167 -6.48 -2.37 5.41
N ILE A 168 -7.32 -2.74 6.38
CA ILE A 168 -8.26 -3.85 6.24
C ILE A 168 -9.67 -3.45 6.67
N GLY A 169 -10.69 -3.92 5.97
CA GLY A 169 -12.10 -3.69 6.28
C GLY A 169 -13.01 -3.99 5.11
N ASP A 170 -14.32 -3.91 5.35
CA ASP A 170 -15.35 -4.18 4.35
C ASP A 170 -15.36 -3.14 3.21
N ARG A 171 -16.12 -3.42 2.16
CA ARG A 171 -16.32 -2.50 1.05
C ARG A 171 -16.81 -1.14 1.55
N GLN A 172 -16.31 -0.06 0.94
CA GLN A 172 -16.76 1.32 1.19
C GLN A 172 -16.59 1.82 2.64
N THR A 173 -15.71 1.21 3.43
CA THR A 173 -15.38 1.68 4.79
C THR A 173 -14.35 2.81 4.83
N GLY A 174 -13.80 3.20 3.69
CA GLY A 174 -12.83 4.31 3.58
C GLY A 174 -11.36 3.90 3.43
N LYS A 175 -11.05 2.63 3.11
CA LYS A 175 -9.68 2.13 2.93
C LYS A 175 -8.87 2.97 1.94
N THR A 176 -9.39 3.13 0.73
CA THR A 176 -8.76 3.94 -0.33
C THR A 176 -8.64 5.42 0.09
N ALA A 177 -9.61 5.97 0.83
CA ALA A 177 -9.54 7.34 1.31
C ALA A 177 -8.35 7.57 2.26
N ILE A 178 -8.10 6.64 3.20
CA ILE A 178 -6.93 6.68 4.08
C ILE A 178 -5.63 6.67 3.26
N ALA A 179 -5.54 5.80 2.25
CA ALA A 179 -4.37 5.72 1.39
C ALA A 179 -4.14 7.04 0.62
N ILE A 180 -5.21 7.63 0.06
CA ILE A 180 -5.13 8.92 -0.66
C ILE A 180 -4.74 10.04 0.30
N ASP A 181 -5.34 10.14 1.48
CA ASP A 181 -4.99 11.16 2.49
C ASP A 181 -3.51 11.03 2.89
N THR A 182 -3.02 9.79 3.04
CA THR A 182 -1.60 9.55 3.34
C THR A 182 -0.70 10.03 2.21
N ILE A 183 -1.05 9.80 0.94
CA ILE A 183 -0.29 10.31 -0.21
C ILE A 183 -0.34 11.84 -0.24
N LEU A 184 -1.51 12.45 -0.08
CA LEU A 184 -1.68 13.91 -0.07
C LEU A 184 -0.82 14.57 1.01
N ASN A 185 -0.67 13.93 2.16
CA ASN A 185 0.11 14.44 3.27
C ASN A 185 1.64 14.36 3.06
N GLN A 186 2.11 13.66 2.01
CA GLN A 186 3.56 13.59 1.71
C GLN A 186 4.08 14.83 0.99
N LYS A 187 3.22 15.78 0.63
CA LYS A 187 3.64 17.04 -0.01
C LYS A 187 4.67 17.76 0.86
N GLY A 188 5.86 18.00 0.30
CA GLY A 188 6.96 18.66 1.01
C GLY A 188 7.72 17.77 2.02
N GLN A 189 7.37 16.48 2.13
CA GLN A 189 8.04 15.54 3.04
C GLN A 189 9.24 14.80 2.42
N ASN A 190 9.55 15.09 1.15
CA ASN A 190 10.59 14.42 0.37
C ASN A 190 10.38 12.90 0.31
N ILE A 191 9.13 12.49 0.07
CA ILE A 191 8.71 11.09 -0.09
C ILE A 191 8.07 10.94 -1.46
N TYR A 192 8.57 10.00 -2.26
CA TYR A 192 7.93 9.61 -3.50
C TYR A 192 6.80 8.63 -3.22
N CYS A 193 5.77 8.62 -4.06
CA CYS A 193 4.62 7.76 -3.87
C CYS A 193 4.36 6.90 -5.11
N VAL A 194 3.95 5.65 -4.89
CA VAL A 194 3.45 4.74 -5.92
C VAL A 194 2.07 4.25 -5.49
N TYR A 195 1.06 4.51 -6.32
CA TYR A 195 -0.27 3.97 -6.10
C TYR A 195 -0.56 2.87 -7.12
N VAL A 196 -0.74 1.65 -6.65
CA VAL A 196 -0.99 0.48 -7.51
C VAL A 196 -2.47 0.10 -7.40
N ALA A 197 -3.23 0.36 -8.47
CA ALA A 197 -4.63 -0.04 -8.60
C ALA A 197 -4.72 -1.43 -9.21
N ILE A 198 -5.28 -2.39 -8.50
CA ILE A 198 -5.37 -3.80 -8.91
C ILE A 198 -6.83 -4.21 -9.03
N GLY A 199 -7.28 -4.56 -10.23
CA GLY A 199 -8.65 -5.00 -10.48
C GLY A 199 -9.71 -3.94 -10.15
N GLN A 200 -9.35 -2.67 -10.13
CA GLN A 200 -10.25 -1.54 -9.91
C GLN A 200 -10.99 -1.16 -11.20
N LYS A 201 -12.18 -0.58 -11.06
CA LYS A 201 -12.86 0.02 -12.21
C LYS A 201 -12.10 1.24 -12.70
N ASN A 202 -11.95 1.41 -14.01
CA ASN A 202 -11.25 2.56 -14.60
C ASN A 202 -11.82 3.92 -14.11
N SER A 203 -13.14 4.00 -13.91
CA SER A 203 -13.78 5.20 -13.33
C SER A 203 -13.31 5.50 -11.90
N THR A 204 -13.06 4.47 -11.09
CA THR A 204 -12.53 4.64 -9.72
C THR A 204 -11.09 5.12 -9.76
N VAL A 205 -10.26 4.53 -10.62
CA VAL A 205 -8.86 4.96 -10.80
C VAL A 205 -8.80 6.40 -11.28
N ALA A 206 -9.64 6.77 -12.25
CA ALA A 206 -9.73 8.16 -12.74
C ALA A 206 -10.09 9.15 -11.61
N GLN A 207 -11.01 8.79 -10.71
CA GLN A 207 -11.36 9.61 -9.55
C GLN A 207 -10.18 9.73 -8.56
N VAL A 208 -9.42 8.67 -8.32
CA VAL A 208 -8.22 8.70 -7.48
C VAL A 208 -7.18 9.65 -8.08
N VAL A 209 -6.86 9.48 -9.37
CA VAL A 209 -5.90 10.33 -10.08
C VAL A 209 -6.32 11.81 -10.02
N GLU A 210 -7.62 12.09 -10.23
CA GLU A 210 -8.13 13.45 -10.16
C GLU A 210 -8.00 14.05 -8.75
N LYS A 211 -8.25 13.26 -7.69
CA LYS A 211 -8.04 13.69 -6.30
C LYS A 211 -6.57 13.99 -6.01
N LEU A 212 -5.67 13.12 -6.46
CA LEU A 212 -4.23 13.35 -6.31
C LEU A 212 -3.77 14.60 -7.07
N ARG A 213 -4.31 14.83 -8.27
CA ARG A 213 -4.01 16.02 -9.08
C ARG A 213 -4.50 17.29 -8.40
N GLN A 214 -5.75 17.32 -7.91
CA GLN A 214 -6.32 18.48 -7.19
C GLN A 214 -5.52 18.83 -5.94
N GLY A 215 -4.98 17.81 -5.23
CA GLY A 215 -4.10 18.01 -4.08
C GLY A 215 -2.65 18.36 -4.42
N GLY A 216 -2.27 18.37 -5.72
CA GLY A 216 -0.89 18.56 -6.16
C GLY A 216 0.04 17.40 -5.80
N ALA A 217 -0.52 16.19 -5.61
CA ALA A 217 0.26 15.01 -5.23
C ALA A 217 0.81 14.26 -6.46
N MET A 218 0.32 14.54 -7.66
CA MET A 218 0.86 13.91 -8.86
C MET A 218 2.33 14.28 -9.12
N ASP A 219 2.79 15.43 -8.65
CA ASP A 219 4.19 15.87 -8.83
C ASP A 219 5.22 14.89 -8.22
N TYR A 220 4.81 14.09 -7.23
CA TYR A 220 5.65 13.11 -6.55
C TYR A 220 5.04 11.70 -6.54
N THR A 221 4.03 11.45 -7.37
CA THR A 221 3.30 10.16 -7.39
C THR A 221 3.31 9.55 -8.78
N CYS A 222 3.59 8.24 -8.86
CA CYS A 222 3.35 7.39 -10.02
C CYS A 222 2.14 6.49 -9.75
N VAL A 223 1.25 6.36 -10.73
CA VAL A 223 0.07 5.48 -10.64
C VAL A 223 0.25 4.30 -11.59
N VAL A 224 0.23 3.08 -11.06
CA VAL A 224 0.23 1.83 -11.84
C VAL A 224 -1.17 1.24 -11.82
N SER A 225 -1.80 1.08 -12.97
CA SER A 225 -3.18 0.61 -13.05
C SER A 225 -3.30 -0.67 -13.88
N ALA A 226 -3.86 -1.70 -13.23
CA ALA A 226 -4.37 -2.91 -13.86
C ALA A 226 -5.88 -2.97 -13.61
N GLY A 227 -6.67 -2.55 -14.59
CA GLY A 227 -8.13 -2.43 -14.48
C GLY A 227 -8.85 -3.78 -14.29
N ALA A 228 -10.12 -3.71 -13.88
CA ALA A 228 -10.95 -4.90 -13.69
C ALA A 228 -11.27 -5.65 -15.00
N SER A 229 -11.12 -5.00 -16.14
CA SER A 229 -11.30 -5.59 -17.48
C SER A 229 -10.03 -6.20 -18.06
N GLU A 230 -8.88 -5.99 -17.40
CA GLU A 230 -7.61 -6.56 -17.81
C GLU A 230 -7.54 -8.06 -17.48
N LEU A 231 -6.76 -8.79 -18.25
CA LEU A 231 -6.50 -10.21 -18.01
C LEU A 231 -5.86 -10.42 -16.63
N ALA A 232 -6.14 -11.57 -16.02
CA ALA A 232 -5.58 -11.94 -14.71
C ALA A 232 -4.04 -11.82 -14.63
N PRO A 233 -3.26 -12.18 -15.65
CA PRO A 233 -1.81 -11.97 -15.65
C PRO A 233 -1.37 -10.52 -15.49
N ILE A 234 -2.06 -9.57 -16.10
CA ILE A 234 -1.77 -8.14 -15.98
C ILE A 234 -2.04 -7.66 -14.54
N GLN A 235 -3.15 -8.11 -13.95
CA GLN A 235 -3.45 -7.81 -12.53
C GLN A 235 -2.43 -8.45 -11.58
N TYR A 236 -1.93 -9.64 -11.91
CA TYR A 236 -0.91 -10.34 -11.14
C TYR A 236 0.43 -9.61 -11.11
N ILE A 237 0.92 -9.11 -12.24
CA ILE A 237 2.22 -8.44 -12.29
C ILE A 237 2.19 -7.01 -11.74
N ALA A 238 1.01 -6.38 -11.63
CA ALA A 238 0.86 -4.98 -11.24
C ALA A 238 1.56 -4.59 -9.93
N PRO A 239 1.38 -5.30 -8.80
CA PRO A 239 2.05 -4.92 -7.57
C PRO A 239 3.57 -5.11 -7.62
N TYR A 240 4.06 -6.09 -8.36
CA TYR A 240 5.51 -6.30 -8.56
C TYR A 240 6.12 -5.21 -9.42
N ALA A 241 5.43 -4.78 -10.49
CA ALA A 241 5.86 -3.66 -11.32
C ALA A 241 5.90 -2.34 -10.51
N GLY A 242 4.86 -2.06 -9.73
CA GLY A 242 4.85 -0.90 -8.83
C GLY A 242 5.96 -0.95 -7.78
N CYS A 243 6.25 -2.13 -7.24
CA CYS A 243 7.36 -2.33 -6.30
C CYS A 243 8.72 -2.09 -6.96
N ALA A 244 8.94 -2.56 -8.19
CA ALA A 244 10.18 -2.34 -8.92
C ALA A 244 10.42 -0.85 -9.24
N ILE A 245 9.35 -0.10 -9.54
CA ILE A 245 9.40 1.36 -9.69
C ILE A 245 9.81 2.01 -8.36
N ALA A 246 9.20 1.62 -7.24
CA ALA A 246 9.55 2.12 -5.91
C ALA A 246 11.00 1.81 -5.52
N GLU A 247 11.49 0.61 -5.85
CA GLU A 247 12.88 0.20 -5.58
C GLU A 247 13.93 0.99 -6.37
N HIS A 248 13.56 1.62 -7.47
CA HIS A 248 14.46 2.52 -8.16
C HIS A 248 14.86 3.68 -7.26
N TRP A 249 13.89 4.32 -6.62
CA TRP A 249 14.15 5.42 -5.70
C TRP A 249 14.74 4.95 -4.36
N LEU A 250 14.39 3.75 -3.89
CA LEU A 250 15.04 3.15 -2.72
C LEU A 250 16.54 2.98 -2.93
N ASP A 251 16.94 2.46 -4.10
CA ASP A 251 18.36 2.25 -4.46
C ASP A 251 19.11 3.59 -4.63
N GLU A 252 18.40 4.69 -4.86
CA GLU A 252 18.94 6.05 -4.84
C GLU A 252 18.94 6.70 -3.43
N GLY A 253 18.60 5.95 -2.39
CA GLY A 253 18.58 6.42 -1.01
C GLY A 253 17.38 7.30 -0.65
N LYS A 254 16.31 7.27 -1.45
CA LYS A 254 15.08 8.05 -1.23
C LYS A 254 14.07 7.26 -0.41
N ASP A 255 13.13 7.98 0.23
CA ASP A 255 12.00 7.38 0.92
C ASP A 255 10.80 7.28 -0.04
N VAL A 256 10.14 6.14 -0.03
CA VAL A 256 9.00 5.84 -0.91
C VAL A 256 7.82 5.32 -0.09
N LEU A 257 6.63 5.77 -0.43
CA LEU A 257 5.35 5.20 0.02
C LEU A 257 4.73 4.43 -1.13
N ILE A 258 4.42 3.15 -0.93
CA ILE A 258 3.69 2.35 -1.91
C ILE A 258 2.35 1.87 -1.35
N VAL A 259 1.29 2.05 -2.12
CA VAL A 259 -0.07 1.59 -1.80
C VAL A 259 -0.46 0.49 -2.78
N TYR A 260 -0.98 -0.64 -2.28
CA TYR A 260 -1.52 -1.73 -3.10
C TYR A 260 -3.04 -1.81 -2.90
N ASP A 261 -3.82 -1.28 -3.82
CA ASP A 261 -5.29 -1.23 -3.74
C ASP A 261 -5.96 -2.09 -4.84
N ASP A 262 -6.29 -3.37 -4.59
CA ASP A 262 -6.12 -4.14 -3.37
C ASP A 262 -5.48 -5.52 -3.60
N LEU A 263 -4.85 -6.05 -2.58
CA LEU A 263 -4.23 -7.38 -2.64
C LEU A 263 -5.24 -8.54 -2.59
N SER A 264 -6.51 -8.30 -2.20
CA SER A 264 -7.56 -9.31 -2.31
C SER A 264 -7.82 -9.68 -3.77
N LYS A 265 -7.91 -8.69 -4.66
CA LYS A 265 -8.05 -8.91 -6.10
C LYS A 265 -6.80 -9.49 -6.74
N HIS A 266 -5.62 -9.09 -6.25
CA HIS A 266 -4.35 -9.72 -6.63
C HIS A 266 -4.35 -11.23 -6.35
N ALA A 267 -4.78 -11.64 -5.17
CA ALA A 267 -4.92 -13.05 -4.82
C ALA A 267 -5.94 -13.79 -5.71
N VAL A 268 -7.07 -13.15 -6.05
CA VAL A 268 -8.07 -13.71 -6.97
C VAL A 268 -7.48 -13.90 -8.38
N ALA A 269 -6.74 -12.92 -8.90
CA ALA A 269 -6.06 -13.04 -10.19
C ALA A 269 -5.08 -14.23 -10.19
N TYR A 270 -4.28 -14.37 -9.13
CA TYR A 270 -3.36 -15.49 -8.98
C TYR A 270 -4.08 -16.85 -8.89
N ARG A 271 -5.19 -16.92 -8.16
CA ARG A 271 -6.05 -18.12 -8.11
C ARG A 271 -6.56 -18.49 -9.48
N THR A 272 -7.07 -17.52 -10.23
CA THR A 272 -7.58 -17.73 -11.60
C THR A 272 -6.51 -18.31 -12.50
N MET A 273 -5.33 -17.72 -12.57
CA MET A 273 -4.21 -18.21 -13.36
C MET A 273 -3.78 -19.63 -12.93
N SER A 274 -3.70 -19.87 -11.63
CA SER A 274 -3.28 -21.16 -11.08
C SER A 274 -4.25 -22.27 -11.43
N LEU A 275 -5.57 -22.01 -11.41
CA LEU A 275 -6.59 -22.97 -11.83
C LEU A 275 -6.55 -23.24 -13.34
N LEU A 276 -6.34 -22.22 -14.15
CA LEU A 276 -6.18 -22.35 -15.60
C LEU A 276 -4.94 -23.17 -15.98
N LEU A 277 -3.84 -22.97 -15.24
CA LEU A 277 -2.61 -23.75 -15.35
C LEU A 277 -2.72 -25.15 -14.69
N LYS A 278 -3.92 -25.54 -14.23
CA LYS A 278 -4.20 -26.85 -13.60
C LYS A 278 -3.36 -27.13 -12.35
N ARG A 279 -2.90 -26.11 -11.65
CA ARG A 279 -2.26 -26.26 -10.35
C ARG A 279 -3.27 -26.77 -9.33
N PRO A 280 -2.90 -27.71 -8.42
CA PRO A 280 -3.83 -28.25 -7.45
C PRO A 280 -4.33 -27.14 -6.50
N PRO A 281 -5.67 -26.98 -6.34
CA PRO A 281 -6.21 -26.00 -5.42
C PRO A 281 -6.11 -26.44 -3.96
N GLY A 282 -5.86 -25.48 -3.05
CA GLY A 282 -5.93 -25.63 -1.62
C GLY A 282 -7.17 -24.98 -0.99
N ARG A 283 -7.01 -24.38 0.19
CA ARG A 283 -8.09 -23.67 0.91
C ARG A 283 -8.70 -22.57 0.05
N GLU A 284 -10.02 -22.48 -0.01
CA GLU A 284 -10.78 -21.49 -0.81
C GLU A 284 -10.38 -21.47 -2.30
N ALA A 285 -9.92 -22.62 -2.80
CA ALA A 285 -9.40 -22.82 -4.16
C ALA A 285 -8.13 -21.99 -4.49
N TYR A 286 -7.47 -21.40 -3.52
CA TYR A 286 -6.16 -20.77 -3.71
C TYR A 286 -5.07 -21.83 -3.84
N PRO A 287 -4.01 -21.59 -4.65
CA PRO A 287 -2.87 -22.47 -4.70
C PRO A 287 -2.09 -22.45 -3.38
N GLY A 288 -1.35 -23.54 -3.08
CA GLY A 288 -0.64 -23.69 -1.83
C GLY A 288 0.42 -22.63 -1.52
N ASP A 289 0.91 -21.94 -2.54
CA ASP A 289 1.93 -20.90 -2.46
C ASP A 289 1.37 -19.46 -2.39
N VAL A 290 0.07 -19.28 -2.16
CA VAL A 290 -0.54 -17.93 -2.08
C VAL A 290 0.01 -17.09 -0.93
N PHE A 291 0.49 -17.70 0.14
CA PHE A 291 1.22 -16.98 1.19
C PHE A 291 2.50 -16.36 0.63
N TYR A 292 3.27 -17.12 -0.12
CA TYR A 292 4.51 -16.66 -0.74
C TYR A 292 4.28 -15.55 -1.78
N LEU A 293 3.14 -15.56 -2.48
CA LEU A 293 2.75 -14.49 -3.38
C LEU A 293 2.83 -13.11 -2.72
N HIS A 294 2.25 -12.95 -1.54
CA HIS A 294 2.23 -11.67 -0.82
C HIS A 294 3.50 -11.45 0.03
N SER A 295 4.07 -12.51 0.61
CA SER A 295 5.25 -12.35 1.44
C SER A 295 6.47 -11.89 0.66
N ARG A 296 6.75 -12.46 -0.54
CA ARG A 296 7.86 -12.03 -1.38
C ARG A 296 7.70 -10.60 -1.91
N LEU A 297 6.46 -10.12 -2.07
CA LEU A 297 6.17 -8.74 -2.42
C LEU A 297 6.41 -7.79 -1.23
N LEU A 298 5.77 -8.08 -0.10
CA LEU A 298 5.76 -7.19 1.05
C LEU A 298 7.10 -7.15 1.79
N GLU A 299 7.89 -8.22 1.74
CA GLU A 299 9.25 -8.23 2.30
C GLU A 299 10.23 -7.29 1.57
N ARG A 300 9.92 -6.84 0.36
CA ARG A 300 10.68 -5.83 -0.37
C ARG A 300 10.55 -4.44 0.25
N ALA A 301 9.46 -4.18 1.00
CA ALA A 301 9.30 -2.97 1.78
C ALA A 301 10.16 -3.06 3.05
N CYS A 302 11.08 -2.13 3.21
CA CYS A 302 12.00 -2.08 4.34
C CYS A 302 12.66 -0.69 4.44
N ARG A 303 13.41 -0.48 5.51
CA ARG A 303 14.34 0.63 5.64
C ARG A 303 15.77 0.11 5.52
N LEU A 304 16.56 0.69 4.64
CA LEU A 304 17.97 0.37 4.48
C LEU A 304 18.84 1.12 5.48
N ASN A 305 19.97 0.52 5.82
CA ASN A 305 20.99 1.21 6.61
C ASN A 305 21.79 2.20 5.73
N GLU A 306 22.57 3.07 6.37
CA GLU A 306 23.33 4.13 5.68
C GLU A 306 24.33 3.58 4.67
N GLU A 307 24.94 2.42 4.95
CA GLU A 307 25.89 1.76 4.05
C GLU A 307 25.23 1.29 2.75
N ASN A 308 23.92 1.06 2.77
CA ASN A 308 23.13 0.63 1.63
C ASN A 308 22.20 1.74 1.10
N GLY A 309 22.54 3.01 1.33
CA GLY A 309 21.85 4.17 0.78
C GLY A 309 20.86 4.85 1.73
N GLY A 310 20.47 4.24 2.84
CA GLY A 310 19.62 4.86 3.88
C GLY A 310 18.16 5.12 3.51
N GLY A 311 17.71 4.74 2.31
CA GLY A 311 16.33 4.93 1.86
C GLY A 311 15.33 3.96 2.51
N SER A 312 14.04 4.16 2.23
CA SER A 312 12.98 3.27 2.72
C SER A 312 11.85 3.08 1.71
N ILE A 313 11.18 1.93 1.77
CA ILE A 313 9.86 1.71 1.17
C ILE A 313 8.89 1.38 2.28
N THR A 314 7.88 2.23 2.47
CA THR A 314 6.74 1.99 3.37
C THR A 314 5.59 1.44 2.54
N ALA A 315 5.05 0.28 2.92
CA ALA A 315 3.96 -0.35 2.18
C ALA A 315 2.63 -0.24 2.94
N LEU A 316 1.60 0.19 2.24
CA LEU A 316 0.21 0.18 2.68
C LEU A 316 -0.60 -0.79 1.79
N PRO A 317 -0.53 -2.10 2.04
CA PRO A 317 -1.42 -3.06 1.39
C PRO A 317 -2.86 -2.85 1.88
N ILE A 318 -3.81 -2.98 0.96
CA ILE A 318 -5.24 -2.94 1.25
C ILE A 318 -5.83 -4.34 1.08
N ILE A 319 -6.60 -4.79 2.05
CA ILE A 319 -7.37 -6.03 2.00
C ILE A 319 -8.86 -5.72 2.21
N GLU A 320 -9.69 -6.30 1.37
CA GLU A 320 -11.14 -6.24 1.50
C GLU A 320 -11.65 -7.47 2.26
N THR A 321 -12.42 -7.23 3.34
CA THR A 321 -13.13 -8.28 4.07
C THR A 321 -14.59 -8.35 3.64
N GLN A 322 -15.26 -9.44 4.02
CA GLN A 322 -16.71 -9.62 3.88
C GLN A 322 -17.29 -9.79 5.27
N ALA A 323 -18.27 -8.95 5.63
CA ALA A 323 -18.92 -8.94 6.93
C ALA A 323 -17.95 -8.87 8.14
N GLY A 324 -16.83 -8.14 7.98
CA GLY A 324 -15.81 -7.98 9.01
C GLY A 324 -14.98 -9.24 9.32
N ASP A 325 -15.06 -10.29 8.49
CA ASP A 325 -14.33 -11.54 8.73
C ASP A 325 -12.84 -11.41 8.44
N ILE A 326 -12.06 -11.15 9.48
CA ILE A 326 -10.59 -11.12 9.45
C ILE A 326 -9.96 -12.52 9.55
N SER A 327 -10.75 -13.56 9.82
CA SER A 327 -10.29 -14.95 9.94
C SER A 327 -10.24 -15.69 8.60
N ALA A 328 -10.74 -15.08 7.53
CA ALA A 328 -10.66 -15.59 6.17
C ALA A 328 -9.19 -15.79 5.73
N TYR A 329 -8.97 -16.61 4.70
CA TYR A 329 -7.64 -17.09 4.34
C TYR A 329 -6.67 -15.97 3.93
N ILE A 330 -7.06 -15.09 3.03
CA ILE A 330 -6.18 -14.00 2.56
C ILE A 330 -5.93 -12.94 3.64
N PRO A 331 -6.97 -12.43 4.36
CA PRO A 331 -6.76 -11.53 5.50
C PRO A 331 -5.75 -12.06 6.52
N THR A 332 -5.91 -13.30 6.98
CA THR A 332 -5.03 -13.93 7.96
C THR A 332 -3.58 -13.99 7.47
N ASN A 333 -3.35 -14.35 6.21
CA ASN A 333 -2.02 -14.39 5.61
C ASN A 333 -1.38 -13.00 5.62
N VAL A 334 -2.07 -11.97 5.16
CA VAL A 334 -1.50 -10.63 5.06
C VAL A 334 -1.28 -9.99 6.44
N ILE A 335 -2.17 -10.20 7.42
CA ILE A 335 -1.97 -9.77 8.82
C ILE A 335 -0.67 -10.36 9.38
N SER A 336 -0.36 -11.62 9.06
CA SER A 336 0.86 -12.27 9.56
C SER A 336 2.15 -11.76 8.90
N ILE A 337 2.07 -11.29 7.65
CA ILE A 337 3.22 -10.76 6.89
C ILE A 337 3.53 -9.31 7.30
N THR A 338 2.51 -8.52 7.65
CA THR A 338 2.64 -7.09 7.93
C THR A 338 3.06 -6.78 9.36
N ASP A 339 3.54 -5.56 9.59
CA ASP A 339 4.01 -5.06 10.89
C ASP A 339 2.88 -4.42 11.71
N GLY A 340 1.65 -4.66 11.34
CA GLY A 340 0.44 -4.18 11.98
C GLY A 340 -0.70 -4.00 10.99
N GLN A 341 -1.85 -3.58 11.52
CA GLN A 341 -3.05 -3.36 10.72
C GLN A 341 -3.89 -2.20 11.24
N ILE A 342 -4.49 -1.47 10.31
CA ILE A 342 -5.55 -0.48 10.54
C ILE A 342 -6.85 -1.14 10.14
N PHE A 343 -7.66 -1.49 11.12
CA PHE A 343 -8.97 -2.15 10.91
C PHE A 343 -10.08 -1.10 10.82
N LEU A 344 -10.81 -1.13 9.70
CA LEU A 344 -11.96 -0.25 9.46
C LEU A 344 -13.26 -1.02 9.65
N GLN A 345 -14.07 -0.57 10.62
CA GLN A 345 -15.29 -1.23 11.01
C GLN A 345 -16.52 -0.57 10.36
N GLN A 346 -17.39 -1.40 9.75
CA GLN A 346 -18.59 -0.92 9.05
C GLN A 346 -19.57 -0.22 10.00
N GLU A 347 -19.68 -0.70 11.22
CA GLU A 347 -20.59 -0.11 12.23
C GLU A 347 -20.16 1.31 12.62
N LEU A 348 -18.85 1.53 12.79
CA LEU A 348 -18.30 2.87 13.04
C LEU A 348 -18.55 3.80 11.86
N PHE A 349 -18.37 3.30 10.63
CA PHE A 349 -18.64 4.08 9.42
C PHE A 349 -20.10 4.50 9.33
N ASN A 350 -21.02 3.57 9.58
CA ASN A 350 -22.48 3.80 9.53
C ASN A 350 -22.95 4.73 10.64
N SER A 351 -22.31 4.69 11.83
CA SER A 351 -22.62 5.62 12.95
C SER A 351 -22.06 7.04 12.72
N GLY A 352 -21.41 7.29 11.59
CA GLY A 352 -20.84 8.61 11.27
C GLY A 352 -19.47 8.88 11.92
N PHE A 353 -18.84 7.89 12.57
CA PHE A 353 -17.47 8.00 13.05
C PHE A 353 -16.51 7.73 11.89
N ARG A 354 -15.91 8.80 11.35
CA ARG A 354 -15.02 8.75 10.17
C ARG A 354 -13.74 9.54 10.42
N PRO A 355 -12.56 8.94 10.12
CA PRO A 355 -12.34 7.59 9.61
C PRO A 355 -12.81 6.50 10.60
N ALA A 356 -13.33 5.40 10.05
CA ALA A 356 -13.95 4.33 10.83
C ALA A 356 -12.92 3.37 11.47
N VAL A 357 -11.85 3.91 11.99
CA VAL A 357 -10.73 3.14 12.57
C VAL A 357 -11.14 2.55 13.91
N ASP A 358 -11.12 1.22 13.99
CA ASP A 358 -11.25 0.51 15.25
C ASP A 358 -9.90 0.50 15.98
N THR A 359 -9.80 1.29 17.05
CA THR A 359 -8.57 1.44 17.82
C THR A 359 -8.25 0.23 18.71
N GLY A 360 -9.22 -0.64 18.95
CA GLY A 360 -9.05 -1.88 19.72
C GLY A 360 -8.37 -2.97 18.87
N LEU A 361 -8.87 -3.18 17.65
CA LEU A 361 -8.36 -4.20 16.72
C LEU A 361 -7.16 -3.72 15.90
N SER A 362 -6.93 -2.42 15.82
CA SER A 362 -5.80 -1.85 15.09
C SER A 362 -4.53 -1.87 15.94
N VAL A 363 -3.42 -2.23 15.29
CA VAL A 363 -2.12 -2.40 15.95
C VAL A 363 -1.01 -1.91 15.03
N SER A 364 -0.06 -1.15 15.56
CA SER A 364 1.26 -0.93 14.94
C SER A 364 2.33 -1.61 15.80
N ARG A 365 3.08 -2.55 15.20
CA ARG A 365 4.18 -3.24 15.92
C ARG A 365 5.40 -2.35 16.11
N VAL A 366 5.57 -1.32 15.30
CA VAL A 366 6.61 -0.29 15.47
C VAL A 366 6.22 0.67 16.62
N GLY A 367 4.94 1.03 16.68
CA GLY A 367 4.37 1.82 17.77
C GLY A 367 5.03 3.19 17.92
N SER A 368 5.17 3.64 19.16
CA SER A 368 5.65 5.00 19.48
C SER A 368 7.09 5.28 19.02
N THR A 369 7.86 4.28 18.59
CA THR A 369 9.19 4.51 17.99
C THR A 369 9.06 5.31 16.68
N ALA A 370 7.94 5.17 15.98
CA ALA A 370 7.58 5.92 14.78
C ALA A 370 6.82 7.24 15.07
N GLN A 371 6.96 7.82 16.26
CA GLN A 371 6.36 9.11 16.59
C GLN A 371 7.43 10.13 17.02
N ILE A 372 7.19 11.39 16.69
CA ILE A 372 7.95 12.50 17.27
C ILE A 372 7.62 12.65 18.77
N LYS A 373 8.54 13.22 19.54
CA LYS A 373 8.36 13.39 21.00
C LYS A 373 7.11 14.19 21.33
N ALA A 374 6.82 15.27 20.60
CA ALA A 374 5.64 16.09 20.82
C ALA A 374 4.34 15.26 20.70
N MET A 375 4.23 14.38 19.71
CA MET A 375 3.07 13.50 19.54
C MET A 375 2.97 12.50 20.71
N LYS A 376 4.08 11.86 21.11
CA LYS A 376 4.10 10.95 22.28
C LYS A 376 3.61 11.63 23.55
N GLN A 377 4.01 12.90 23.75
CA GLN A 377 3.62 13.67 24.94
C GLN A 377 2.10 13.87 25.02
N VAL A 378 1.41 14.04 23.88
CA VAL A 378 -0.04 14.33 23.88
C VAL A 378 -0.93 13.12 23.65
N SER A 379 -0.43 12.05 23.03
CA SER A 379 -1.23 10.90 22.60
C SER A 379 -1.11 9.65 23.49
N GLY A 380 -0.18 9.64 24.45
CA GLY A 380 0.20 8.40 25.16
C GLY A 380 -0.92 7.68 25.92
N SER A 381 -1.96 8.40 26.38
CA SER A 381 -3.11 7.82 27.08
C SER A 381 -4.32 7.52 26.19
N LEU A 382 -4.37 8.04 24.97
CA LEU A 382 -5.56 8.01 24.11
C LEU A 382 -6.11 6.60 23.87
N LYS A 383 -5.23 5.63 23.61
CA LYS A 383 -5.67 4.24 23.36
C LYS A 383 -6.36 3.65 24.57
N LEU A 384 -5.85 3.92 25.78
CA LEU A 384 -6.43 3.46 27.03
C LEU A 384 -7.77 4.17 27.31
N GLU A 385 -7.83 5.48 27.10
CA GLU A 385 -9.07 6.27 27.28
C GLU A 385 -10.20 5.79 26.37
N LEU A 386 -9.90 5.49 25.10
CA LEU A 386 -10.86 4.94 24.16
C LEU A 386 -11.29 3.52 24.52
N ALA A 387 -10.38 2.68 25.04
CA ALA A 387 -10.73 1.34 25.52
C ALA A 387 -11.68 1.42 26.74
N GLN A 388 -11.38 2.29 27.71
CA GLN A 388 -12.24 2.54 28.86
C GLN A 388 -13.62 3.08 28.46
N TYR A 389 -13.64 4.01 27.49
CA TYR A 389 -14.90 4.52 26.94
C TYR A 389 -15.74 3.41 26.32
N ALA A 390 -15.14 2.55 25.49
CA ALA A 390 -15.86 1.46 24.83
C ALA A 390 -16.44 0.46 25.86
N GLU A 391 -15.69 0.13 26.90
CA GLU A 391 -16.14 -0.72 28.00
C GLU A 391 -17.32 -0.09 28.77
N MET A 392 -17.19 1.18 29.15
CA MET A 392 -18.25 1.90 29.87
C MET A 392 -19.47 2.13 28.98
N GLN A 393 -19.32 2.34 27.69
CA GLN A 393 -20.42 2.47 26.74
C GLN A 393 -21.23 1.16 26.63
N ALA A 394 -20.54 0.01 26.56
CA ALA A 394 -21.20 -1.30 26.58
C ALA A 394 -21.97 -1.52 27.89
N PHE A 395 -21.35 -1.16 29.02
CA PHE A 395 -22.01 -1.27 30.35
C PHE A 395 -23.22 -0.35 30.47
N ALA A 396 -23.14 0.88 29.95
CA ALA A 396 -24.23 1.87 30.02
C ALA A 396 -25.47 1.46 29.24
N GLN A 397 -25.38 0.55 28.27
CA GLN A 397 -26.55 0.02 27.54
C GLN A 397 -27.43 -0.88 28.41
N PHE A 398 -26.89 -1.44 29.50
CA PHE A 398 -27.61 -2.38 30.38
C PHE A 398 -28.05 -1.77 31.74
N GLY A 399 -27.59 -0.53 32.10
CA GLY A 399 -27.83 0.10 33.37
C GLY A 399 -28.55 1.45 33.25
N SER A 400 -29.60 1.65 34.09
CA SER A 400 -30.37 2.91 34.10
C SER A 400 -29.74 4.03 34.95
N ASP A 401 -28.94 3.67 35.98
CA ASP A 401 -28.33 4.63 36.90
C ASP A 401 -26.79 4.54 36.85
N LEU A 402 -26.21 5.46 36.12
CA LEU A 402 -24.74 5.61 36.05
C LEU A 402 -24.27 6.56 37.16
N ASP A 403 -23.20 6.18 37.84
CA ASP A 403 -22.52 7.07 38.80
C ASP A 403 -21.82 8.27 38.09
N ALA A 404 -21.43 9.27 38.90
CA ALA A 404 -20.84 10.48 38.38
C ALA A 404 -19.48 10.23 37.68
N ALA A 405 -18.70 9.24 38.12
CA ALA A 405 -17.40 8.91 37.53
C ALA A 405 -17.57 8.26 36.17
N THR A 406 -18.51 7.30 36.04
CA THR A 406 -18.84 6.67 34.74
C THR A 406 -19.39 7.69 33.75
N LYS A 407 -20.27 8.60 34.19
CA LYS A 407 -20.76 9.71 33.32
C LYS A 407 -19.62 10.60 32.84
N ALA A 408 -18.66 10.95 33.70
CA ALA A 408 -17.51 11.76 33.31
C ALA A 408 -16.60 11.04 32.31
N THR A 409 -16.39 9.74 32.48
CA THR A 409 -15.60 8.90 31.53
C THR A 409 -16.29 8.83 30.17
N LEU A 410 -17.62 8.65 30.14
CA LEU A 410 -18.40 8.62 28.90
C LEU A 410 -18.40 9.98 28.19
N ASP A 411 -18.56 11.09 28.93
CA ASP A 411 -18.50 12.45 28.36
C ASP A 411 -17.11 12.72 27.75
N HIS A 412 -16.04 12.42 28.50
CA HIS A 412 -14.69 12.58 28.01
C HIS A 412 -14.41 11.73 26.76
N GLY A 413 -14.75 10.44 26.78
CA GLY A 413 -14.57 9.54 25.64
C GLY A 413 -15.36 9.95 24.40
N ALA A 414 -16.57 10.49 24.57
CA ALA A 414 -17.34 11.05 23.48
C ALA A 414 -16.62 12.25 22.84
N LYS A 415 -16.02 13.13 23.66
CA LYS A 415 -15.22 14.27 23.18
C LYS A 415 -13.94 13.83 22.48
N VAL A 416 -13.25 12.80 23.00
CA VAL A 416 -12.10 12.19 22.32
C VAL A 416 -12.51 11.71 20.93
N ARG A 417 -13.64 11.03 20.81
CA ARG A 417 -14.15 10.56 19.51
C ARG A 417 -14.45 11.72 18.55
N GLU A 418 -15.04 12.82 19.03
CA GLU A 418 -15.28 14.00 18.18
C GLU A 418 -13.99 14.62 17.65
N VAL A 419 -12.94 14.72 18.47
CA VAL A 419 -11.63 15.24 18.05
C VAL A 419 -10.97 14.35 16.98
N LEU A 420 -11.16 13.05 17.06
CA LEU A 420 -10.59 12.08 16.11
C LEU A 420 -11.36 12.00 14.78
N LYS A 421 -12.57 12.55 14.69
CA LYS A 421 -13.28 12.67 13.41
C LYS A 421 -12.55 13.61 12.48
N GLN A 422 -12.46 13.22 11.21
CA GLN A 422 -11.78 13.99 10.19
C GLN A 422 -12.45 13.78 8.83
N ALA A 423 -12.58 14.86 8.05
CA ALA A 423 -13.11 14.77 6.70
C ALA A 423 -12.12 14.07 5.76
N GLN A 424 -12.61 13.45 4.71
CA GLN A 424 -11.79 12.87 3.65
C GLN A 424 -11.05 13.97 2.87
N TYR A 425 -9.86 13.66 2.40
CA TYR A 425 -9.01 14.55 1.59
C TYR A 425 -8.64 15.85 2.31
N SER A 426 -8.51 15.76 3.61
CA SER A 426 -8.18 16.90 4.48
C SER A 426 -7.14 16.48 5.53
N PRO A 427 -5.94 16.08 5.10
CA PRO A 427 -4.89 15.70 6.04
C PRO A 427 -4.51 16.88 6.95
N ARG A 428 -4.29 16.61 8.23
CA ARG A 428 -3.89 17.60 9.23
C ARG A 428 -2.39 17.58 9.42
N SER A 429 -1.78 18.76 9.51
CA SER A 429 -0.36 18.87 9.84
C SER A 429 -0.08 18.36 11.27
N VAL A 430 1.15 17.94 11.52
CA VAL A 430 1.56 17.45 12.85
C VAL A 430 1.32 18.48 13.96
N PRO A 431 1.67 19.77 13.81
CA PRO A 431 1.36 20.77 14.83
C PRO A 431 -0.14 20.88 15.11
N THR A 432 -0.98 20.86 14.08
CA THR A 432 -2.45 20.88 14.24
C THR A 432 -2.93 19.71 15.08
N GLN A 433 -2.45 18.50 14.78
CA GLN A 433 -2.79 17.31 15.56
C GLN A 433 -2.31 17.43 17.01
N VAL A 434 -1.07 17.89 17.22
CA VAL A 434 -0.49 18.06 18.56
C VAL A 434 -1.29 19.08 19.37
N ILE A 435 -1.67 20.23 18.79
CA ILE A 435 -2.46 21.27 19.45
C ILE A 435 -3.82 20.76 19.88
N THR A 436 -4.54 20.06 18.98
CA THR A 436 -5.88 19.53 19.29
C THR A 436 -5.81 18.44 20.39
N LEU A 437 -4.83 17.56 20.33
CA LEU A 437 -4.62 16.54 21.35
C LEU A 437 -4.09 17.11 22.67
N PHE A 438 -3.34 18.22 22.64
CA PHE A 438 -2.92 18.95 23.82
C PHE A 438 -4.12 19.52 24.56
N ALA A 439 -5.03 20.19 23.88
CA ALA A 439 -6.25 20.73 24.47
C ALA A 439 -7.11 19.62 25.12
N LEU A 440 -7.20 18.46 24.47
CA LEU A 440 -7.90 17.30 24.99
C LEU A 440 -7.23 16.74 26.26
N LYS A 441 -5.93 16.48 26.21
CA LYS A 441 -5.12 15.93 27.30
C LYS A 441 -5.20 16.77 28.59
N TYR A 442 -5.11 18.09 28.44
CA TYR A 442 -5.15 19.00 29.60
C TYR A 442 -6.58 19.38 30.03
N GLY A 443 -7.60 18.76 29.43
CA GLY A 443 -8.99 18.86 29.86
C GLY A 443 -9.69 20.18 29.51
N TYR A 444 -9.17 20.92 28.53
CA TYR A 444 -9.78 22.17 28.06
C TYR A 444 -11.15 21.96 27.38
N THR A 445 -11.50 20.72 27.04
CA THR A 445 -12.82 20.36 26.50
C THR A 445 -13.87 20.07 27.56
N LYS A 446 -13.52 20.03 28.87
CA LYS A 446 -14.44 19.58 29.92
C LYS A 446 -15.76 20.36 29.96
N GLN A 447 -15.72 21.67 29.75
CA GLN A 447 -16.90 22.56 29.78
C GLN A 447 -17.56 22.72 28.41
N ILE A 448 -17.01 22.13 27.35
CA ILE A 448 -17.52 22.23 25.98
C ILE A 448 -18.51 21.10 25.75
N ALA A 449 -19.71 21.40 25.25
CA ALA A 449 -20.67 20.37 24.84
C ALA A 449 -20.10 19.52 23.68
N VAL A 450 -20.41 18.22 23.63
CA VAL A 450 -19.86 17.27 22.64
C VAL A 450 -20.08 17.76 21.21
N GLU A 451 -21.25 18.33 20.93
CA GLU A 451 -21.63 18.85 19.60
C GLU A 451 -20.81 20.09 19.19
N LYS A 452 -20.20 20.77 20.16
CA LYS A 452 -19.39 21.98 19.96
C LYS A 452 -17.88 21.71 19.97
N VAL A 453 -17.45 20.48 20.27
CA VAL A 453 -16.03 20.14 20.34
C VAL A 453 -15.31 20.41 19.03
N LYS A 454 -15.94 20.07 17.89
CA LYS A 454 -15.34 20.34 16.57
C LYS A 454 -15.15 21.82 16.32
N GLU A 455 -16.19 22.62 16.53
CA GLU A 455 -16.14 24.09 16.37
C GLU A 455 -15.07 24.72 17.27
N PHE A 456 -14.99 24.25 18.53
CA PHE A 456 -13.96 24.68 19.47
C PHE A 456 -12.55 24.35 18.98
N MET A 457 -12.31 23.12 18.50
CA MET A 457 -10.98 22.68 18.06
C MET A 457 -10.54 23.40 16.78
N ASP A 458 -11.44 23.55 15.81
CA ASP A 458 -11.16 24.27 14.57
C ASP A 458 -10.79 25.72 14.87
N GLY A 459 -11.58 26.42 15.70
CA GLY A 459 -11.30 27.80 16.11
C GLY A 459 -10.05 27.94 17.00
N LEU A 460 -9.73 26.96 17.85
CA LEU A 460 -8.47 26.95 18.62
C LEU A 460 -7.25 26.89 17.69
N VAL A 461 -7.29 26.03 16.68
CA VAL A 461 -6.20 25.90 15.70
C VAL A 461 -6.05 27.21 14.91
N GLU A 462 -7.14 27.81 14.45
CA GLU A 462 -7.13 29.12 13.76
C GLU A 462 -6.56 30.22 14.65
N ASN A 463 -6.98 30.28 15.92
CA ASN A 463 -6.47 31.26 16.88
C ASN A 463 -4.96 31.15 17.07
N ILE A 464 -4.46 29.90 17.23
CA ILE A 464 -3.01 29.66 17.39
C ILE A 464 -2.26 30.01 16.10
N GLN A 465 -2.80 29.67 14.93
CA GLN A 465 -2.19 30.04 13.65
C GLN A 465 -2.09 31.56 13.45
N MET A 466 -3.07 32.32 13.92
CA MET A 466 -3.10 33.78 13.76
C MET A 466 -2.26 34.52 14.83
N SER A 467 -2.28 34.03 16.08
CA SER A 467 -1.75 34.77 17.21
C SER A 467 -0.48 34.17 17.85
N HIS A 468 -0.19 32.91 17.57
CA HIS A 468 0.88 32.12 18.20
C HIS A 468 1.59 31.21 17.19
N LEU A 469 1.93 31.73 16.01
CA LEU A 469 2.58 30.97 14.93
C LEU A 469 3.91 30.34 15.39
N GLU A 470 4.55 30.94 16.42
CA GLU A 470 5.78 30.41 17.05
C GLU A 470 5.58 29.00 17.63
N PHE A 471 4.38 28.64 18.12
CA PHE A 471 4.11 27.30 18.63
C PHE A 471 4.21 26.24 17.52
N ILE A 472 3.64 26.56 16.37
CA ILE A 472 3.67 25.68 15.18
C ILE A 472 5.12 25.47 14.75
N THR A 473 5.86 26.58 14.59
CA THR A 473 7.26 26.55 14.15
C THR A 473 8.14 25.77 15.14
N GLU A 474 7.92 25.96 16.47
CA GLU A 474 8.69 25.23 17.48
C GLU A 474 8.38 23.73 17.46
N ILE A 475 7.11 23.32 17.33
CA ILE A 475 6.73 21.91 17.23
C ILE A 475 7.34 21.27 15.95
N GLU A 476 7.34 21.97 14.82
CA GLU A 476 7.90 21.46 13.57
C GLU A 476 9.43 21.30 13.62
N THR A 477 10.12 22.26 14.21
CA THR A 477 11.59 22.27 14.25
C THR A 477 12.16 21.43 15.36
N GLN A 478 11.65 21.58 16.60
CA GLN A 478 12.14 20.89 17.80
C GLN A 478 11.57 19.47 17.94
N LYS A 479 10.41 19.21 17.35
CA LYS A 479 9.69 17.92 17.44
C LYS A 479 9.38 17.47 18.88
N VAL A 480 9.40 18.41 19.83
CA VAL A 480 9.13 18.18 21.25
C VAL A 480 8.41 19.40 21.83
N ILE A 481 7.53 19.19 22.79
CA ILE A 481 6.92 20.26 23.58
C ILE A 481 7.86 20.49 24.78
N SER A 482 8.58 21.60 24.74
CA SER A 482 9.44 22.03 25.87
C SER A 482 8.56 22.48 27.05
N ASN A 483 9.11 22.53 28.28
CA ASN A 483 8.37 23.03 29.44
C ASN A 483 7.91 24.49 29.25
N GLU A 484 8.72 25.30 28.56
CA GLU A 484 8.40 26.68 28.25
C GLU A 484 7.24 26.75 27.24
N LEU A 485 7.31 25.98 26.15
CA LEU A 485 6.25 25.91 25.17
C LEU A 485 4.94 25.38 25.79
N GLU A 486 5.03 24.36 26.66
CA GLU A 486 3.89 23.81 27.38
C GLU A 486 3.17 24.86 28.20
N ALA A 487 3.93 25.69 28.94
CA ALA A 487 3.37 26.76 29.74
C ALA A 487 2.65 27.81 28.88
N LYS A 488 3.27 28.24 27.77
CA LYS A 488 2.69 29.18 26.83
C LYS A 488 1.42 28.63 26.15
N MET A 489 1.46 27.33 25.74
CA MET A 489 0.30 26.68 25.15
C MET A 489 -0.85 26.55 26.15
N LYS A 490 -0.57 26.28 27.44
CA LYS A 490 -1.61 26.24 28.47
C LYS A 490 -2.27 27.60 28.65
N GLU A 491 -1.49 28.67 28.71
CA GLU A 491 -2.01 30.04 28.83
C GLU A 491 -2.87 30.43 27.64
N ALA A 492 -2.36 30.27 26.42
CA ALA A 492 -3.09 30.59 25.20
C ALA A 492 -4.38 29.80 25.03
N THR A 493 -4.30 28.45 25.29
CA THR A 493 -5.48 27.57 25.20
C THR A 493 -6.51 27.93 26.26
N GLY A 494 -6.09 28.25 27.50
CA GLY A 494 -6.99 28.68 28.57
C GLY A 494 -7.70 29.99 28.23
N ALA A 495 -6.98 30.97 27.71
CA ALA A 495 -7.56 32.24 27.27
C ALA A 495 -8.60 32.06 26.15
N TYR A 496 -8.31 31.14 25.20
CA TYR A 496 -9.26 30.81 24.13
C TYR A 496 -10.51 30.09 24.65
N VAL A 497 -10.39 29.19 25.61
CA VAL A 497 -11.57 28.56 26.27
C VAL A 497 -12.48 29.61 26.88
N ASP A 498 -11.93 30.55 27.64
CA ASP A 498 -12.70 31.62 28.28
C ASP A 498 -13.43 32.51 27.25
N GLN A 499 -12.76 32.80 26.13
CA GLN A 499 -13.36 33.54 25.03
C GLN A 499 -14.49 32.76 24.36
N PHE A 500 -14.27 31.48 24.06
CA PHE A 500 -15.25 30.60 23.42
C PHE A 500 -16.51 30.44 24.27
N LEU A 501 -16.35 30.20 25.58
CA LEU A 501 -17.49 30.06 26.51
C LEU A 501 -18.30 31.36 26.65
N LYS A 502 -17.66 32.53 26.63
CA LYS A 502 -18.36 33.83 26.62
C LYS A 502 -19.21 34.01 25.35
N THR A 503 -18.70 33.60 24.21
CA THR A 503 -19.44 33.68 22.92
C THR A 503 -20.64 32.72 22.90
N GLN A 504 -20.54 31.57 23.53
CA GLN A 504 -21.64 30.60 23.62
C GLN A 504 -22.70 31.00 24.66
N GLY A 505 -22.33 31.71 25.72
CA GLY A 505 -23.27 32.21 26.73
C GLY A 505 -23.98 33.52 26.35
N ALA A 506 -23.58 34.16 25.24
CA ALA A 506 -24.20 35.39 24.70
C ALA A 506 -25.29 35.14 23.64
N ASN A 507 -25.50 33.87 23.27
CA ASN A 507 -26.58 33.40 22.39
C ASN A 507 -27.58 32.59 23.20
#